data_46c29f31dee458f33e614cc116954273
#
_entry.id   46c29f31dee458f33e614cc116954273
#
_cell.length_a   1.000
_cell.length_b   1.000
_cell.length_c   1.000
_cell.angle_alpha   90.00
_cell.angle_beta   90.00
_cell.angle_gamma   90.00
#
_symmetry.space_group_name_H-M   'P 1'
#
loop_
_entity.id
_entity.type
_entity.pdbx_description
1 polymer ?
#
loop_
_entity_poly.entity_id
_entity_poly.type
_entity_poly.pdbx_seq_one_letter_code
_entity_poly.pdbx_strand_id
1 'polypeptide(L)'
;MRLATSTHPLPPGQRAVRGFPRFGTHLHRPPPAVPTDPAIKISGAVANPFDFPLIELAALPRRELTADFHCVAGWSATDLHWEGVAFTTFYRAIIEPSVSPHLVGNGNRSPNN
;
A
#
# COMPACT_ATOMS: atom_id res chain seq x y z
N MET A 1 -0.07 -17.66 -26.36
CA MET A 1 0.19 -16.40 -25.67
C MET A 1 1.46 -16.53 -24.84
N ARG A 2 2.35 -15.59 -25.02
CA ARG A 2 3.62 -15.60 -24.30
C ARG A 2 3.40 -15.08 -22.88
N LEU A 3 3.92 -15.79 -21.89
CA LEU A 3 3.99 -15.26 -20.54
C LEU A 3 5.02 -14.14 -20.47
N ALA A 4 4.71 -13.09 -19.74
CA ALA A 4 5.70 -12.08 -19.44
C ALA A 4 6.84 -12.77 -18.70
N THR A 5 8.05 -12.64 -19.22
CA THR A 5 9.23 -13.15 -18.55
C THR A 5 9.95 -11.99 -17.91
N SER A 6 10.15 -12.07 -16.61
CA SER A 6 10.95 -11.10 -15.93
C SER A 6 12.38 -11.13 -16.47
N THR A 7 12.98 -9.95 -16.61
CA THR A 7 14.37 -9.82 -17.05
C THR A 7 15.35 -10.21 -15.94
N HIS A 8 14.88 -10.46 -14.73
CA HIS A 8 15.70 -10.83 -13.59
C HIS A 8 15.15 -12.11 -12.96
N PRO A 9 16.04 -12.89 -12.31
CA PRO A 9 15.59 -14.13 -11.67
C PRO A 9 14.64 -13.84 -10.51
N LEU A 10 13.72 -14.76 -10.28
CA LEU A 10 12.82 -14.68 -9.14
C LEU A 10 13.58 -15.00 -7.84
N PRO A 11 13.15 -14.47 -6.70
CA PRO A 11 13.67 -14.89 -5.41
C PRO A 11 13.52 -16.38 -5.19
N PRO A 12 14.38 -17.01 -4.35
CA PRO A 12 14.27 -18.43 -4.07
C PRO A 12 12.88 -18.83 -3.58
N GLY A 13 12.38 -19.97 -4.05
CA GLY A 13 11.07 -20.49 -3.65
C GLY A 13 9.89 -19.86 -4.36
N GLN A 14 10.11 -18.95 -5.29
CA GLN A 14 9.05 -18.28 -6.04
C GLN A 14 8.86 -18.93 -7.40
N ARG A 15 7.61 -18.93 -7.86
CA ARG A 15 7.26 -19.33 -9.22
C ARG A 15 6.42 -18.22 -9.85
N ALA A 16 6.67 -17.95 -11.11
CA ALA A 16 5.89 -16.97 -11.84
C ALA A 16 4.47 -17.50 -12.09
N VAL A 17 3.48 -16.64 -11.90
CA VAL A 17 2.10 -16.97 -12.19
C VAL A 17 1.52 -15.95 -13.17
N ARG A 18 0.48 -16.39 -13.84
CA ARG A 18 -0.31 -15.55 -14.72
C ARG A 18 -1.42 -14.88 -13.92
N GLY A 19 -1.59 -13.58 -14.09
CA GLY A 19 -2.60 -12.84 -13.35
C GLY A 19 -2.21 -12.57 -11.90
N PHE A 20 -3.20 -12.27 -11.08
CA PHE A 20 -2.99 -11.92 -9.68
C PHE A 20 -3.94 -12.77 -8.82
N PRO A 21 -3.47 -13.88 -8.25
CA PRO A 21 -4.33 -14.77 -7.48
C PRO A 21 -4.99 -14.07 -6.30
N ARG A 22 -6.23 -14.39 -6.04
CA ARG A 22 -6.97 -13.88 -4.89
C ARG A 22 -7.07 -14.96 -3.80
N PHE A 23 -6.77 -14.61 -2.59
CA PHE A 23 -6.93 -15.52 -1.46
C PHE A 23 -8.41 -15.89 -1.28
N GLY A 24 -8.66 -17.15 -1.02
CA GLY A 24 -10.02 -17.64 -0.78
C GLY A 24 -10.72 -18.19 -2.02
N THR A 25 -10.16 -18.03 -3.23
CA THR A 25 -10.74 -18.58 -4.44
C THR A 25 -10.91 -20.10 -4.33
N HIS A 26 -9.94 -20.78 -3.76
CA HIS A 26 -9.98 -22.24 -3.56
C HIS A 26 -11.05 -22.69 -2.58
N LEU A 27 -11.58 -21.78 -1.78
CA LEU A 27 -12.67 -22.04 -0.85
C LEU A 27 -14.01 -21.60 -1.42
N HIS A 28 -14.07 -21.23 -2.69
CA HIS A 28 -15.26 -20.71 -3.37
C HIS A 28 -15.87 -19.49 -2.68
N ARG A 29 -15.06 -18.73 -1.94
CA ARG A 29 -15.53 -17.52 -1.29
C ARG A 29 -15.55 -16.36 -2.28
N PRO A 30 -16.65 -15.59 -2.32
CA PRO A 30 -16.67 -14.38 -3.15
C PRO A 30 -15.72 -13.32 -2.60
N PRO A 31 -15.28 -12.37 -3.43
CA PRO A 31 -14.51 -11.24 -2.93
C PRO A 31 -15.35 -10.42 -1.95
N PRO A 32 -14.71 -9.79 -0.97
CA PRO A 32 -15.44 -8.88 -0.06
C PRO A 32 -16.10 -7.76 -0.84
N ALA A 33 -17.27 -7.34 -0.36
CA ALA A 33 -17.96 -6.19 -0.96
C ALA A 33 -17.16 -4.92 -0.71
N VAL A 34 -17.09 -4.06 -1.73
CA VAL A 34 -16.45 -2.76 -1.60
C VAL A 34 -17.49 -1.80 -1.01
N PRO A 35 -17.15 -1.05 0.06
CA PRO A 35 -18.06 -0.03 0.59
C PRO A 35 -18.40 1.02 -0.47
N THR A 36 -19.58 1.64 -0.35
CA THR A 36 -19.99 2.69 -1.27
C THR A 36 -19.05 3.88 -1.23
N ASP A 37 -18.61 4.26 -0.02
CA ASP A 37 -17.69 5.37 0.19
C ASP A 37 -16.48 4.87 0.97
N PRO A 38 -15.53 4.18 0.31
CA PRO A 38 -14.37 3.65 1.00
C PRO A 38 -13.48 4.78 1.54
N ALA A 39 -12.92 4.55 2.71
CA ALA A 39 -12.06 5.52 3.37
C ALA A 39 -10.88 4.83 4.04
N ILE A 40 -9.79 5.57 4.16
CA ILE A 40 -8.61 5.14 4.92
C ILE A 40 -8.74 5.70 6.32
N LYS A 41 -8.74 4.81 7.32
CA LYS A 41 -8.81 5.22 8.72
C LYS A 41 -7.44 5.62 9.22
N ILE A 42 -7.34 6.83 9.74
CA ILE A 42 -6.11 7.38 10.32
C ILE A 42 -6.32 7.49 11.81
N SER A 43 -5.46 6.80 12.58
CA SER A 43 -5.56 6.78 14.04
C SER A 43 -4.18 6.58 14.67
N GLY A 44 -4.12 6.57 15.98
CA GLY A 44 -2.88 6.41 16.72
C GLY A 44 -2.26 7.75 17.07
N ALA A 45 -1.03 7.98 16.64
CA ALA A 45 -0.25 9.17 17.00
C ALA A 45 -0.70 10.42 16.25
N VAL A 46 -1.99 10.67 16.21
CA VAL A 46 -2.61 11.84 15.58
C VAL A 46 -3.43 12.59 16.62
N ALA A 47 -3.57 13.91 16.45
CA ALA A 47 -4.33 14.74 17.38
C ALA A 47 -5.80 14.31 17.46
N ASN A 48 -6.40 14.06 16.32
CA ASN A 48 -7.78 13.57 16.22
C ASN A 48 -7.86 12.51 15.15
N PRO A 49 -8.29 11.29 15.50
CA PRO A 49 -8.51 10.25 14.47
C PRO A 49 -9.52 10.72 13.44
N PHE A 50 -9.31 10.35 12.19
CA PHE A 50 -10.20 10.74 11.11
C PHE A 50 -10.22 9.70 10.00
N ASP A 51 -11.25 9.78 9.17
CA ASP A 51 -11.38 8.97 7.97
C ASP A 51 -11.04 9.84 6.75
N PHE A 52 -10.10 9.35 5.94
CA PHE A 52 -9.73 10.00 4.70
C PHE A 52 -10.48 9.31 3.55
N PRO A 53 -11.43 9.99 2.91
CA PRO A 53 -12.17 9.39 1.78
C PRO A 53 -11.21 9.00 0.66
N LEU A 54 -11.34 7.78 0.18
CA LEU A 54 -10.43 7.25 -0.83
C LEU A 54 -10.44 8.08 -2.12
N ILE A 55 -11.60 8.65 -2.45
CA ILE A 55 -11.74 9.50 -3.64
C ILE A 55 -10.84 10.73 -3.60
N GLU A 56 -10.47 11.20 -2.41
CA GLU A 56 -9.60 12.38 -2.28
C GLU A 56 -8.14 12.10 -2.65
N LEU A 57 -7.77 10.82 -2.83
CA LEU A 57 -6.44 10.51 -3.37
C LEU A 57 -6.24 11.11 -4.76
N ALA A 58 -7.32 11.32 -5.50
CA ALA A 58 -7.23 11.90 -6.85
C ALA A 58 -6.66 13.32 -6.85
N ALA A 59 -6.71 14.03 -5.73
CA ALA A 59 -6.14 15.37 -5.60
C ALA A 59 -4.63 15.37 -5.36
N LEU A 60 -4.03 14.23 -5.06
CA LEU A 60 -2.61 14.11 -4.78
C LEU A 60 -1.84 13.70 -6.04
N PRO A 61 -0.57 14.12 -6.16
CA PRO A 61 0.26 13.69 -7.28
C PRO A 61 0.34 12.17 -7.40
N ARG A 62 0.20 11.66 -8.60
CA ARG A 62 0.27 10.23 -8.88
C ARG A 62 1.61 9.89 -9.50
N ARG A 63 2.02 8.65 -9.33
CA ARG A 63 3.20 8.13 -9.98
C ARG A 63 2.91 6.73 -10.53
N GLU A 64 3.70 6.35 -11.49
CA GLU A 64 3.66 5.02 -12.09
C GLU A 64 5.00 4.33 -11.89
N LEU A 65 4.97 3.03 -11.76
CA LEU A 65 6.18 2.23 -11.75
C LEU A 65 5.88 0.83 -12.25
N THR A 66 6.90 0.16 -12.77
CA THR A 66 6.82 -1.24 -13.12
C THR A 66 7.62 -2.03 -12.09
N ALA A 67 6.98 -2.99 -11.45
CA ALA A 67 7.62 -3.79 -10.42
C ALA A 67 6.93 -5.13 -10.27
N ASP A 68 7.70 -6.12 -9.81
CA ASP A 68 7.18 -7.44 -9.49
C ASP A 68 6.51 -7.45 -8.13
N PHE A 69 5.59 -8.36 -7.94
CA PHE A 69 4.99 -8.65 -6.64
C PHE A 69 5.32 -10.09 -6.25
N HIS A 70 5.92 -10.27 -5.10
CA HIS A 70 6.29 -11.58 -4.57
C HIS A 70 5.45 -11.90 -3.35
N CYS A 71 4.60 -12.91 -3.47
CA CYS A 71 3.74 -13.31 -2.37
C CYS A 71 4.44 -14.34 -1.48
N VAL A 72 4.21 -14.27 -0.19
CA VAL A 72 4.74 -15.25 0.77
C VAL A 72 4.26 -16.67 0.47
N ALA A 73 3.17 -16.81 -0.26
CA ALA A 73 2.66 -18.12 -0.68
C ALA A 73 3.49 -18.77 -1.79
N GLY A 74 4.55 -18.14 -2.25
CA GLY A 74 5.49 -18.73 -3.20
C GLY A 74 5.20 -18.43 -4.66
N TRP A 75 4.31 -17.50 -4.95
CA TRP A 75 4.06 -17.07 -6.34
C TRP A 75 4.49 -15.64 -6.56
N SER A 76 4.86 -15.32 -7.79
CA SER A 76 5.24 -13.97 -8.19
C SER A 76 4.45 -13.57 -9.42
N ALA A 77 3.93 -12.35 -9.40
CA ALA A 77 3.41 -11.68 -10.58
C ALA A 77 4.44 -10.66 -11.03
N THR A 78 4.89 -10.77 -12.27
CA THR A 78 6.05 -10.01 -12.75
C THR A 78 5.66 -8.90 -13.70
N ASP A 79 6.50 -7.87 -13.77
CA ASP A 79 6.34 -6.72 -14.67
C ASP A 79 4.99 -6.04 -14.55
N LEU A 80 4.50 -5.92 -13.32
CA LEU A 80 3.23 -5.26 -13.05
C LEU A 80 3.38 -3.75 -13.21
N HIS A 81 2.42 -3.17 -13.90
CA HIS A 81 2.32 -1.72 -14.01
C HIS A 81 1.48 -1.19 -12.84
N TRP A 82 2.13 -0.44 -11.96
CA TRP A 82 1.50 0.15 -10.79
C TRP A 82 1.25 1.63 -11.03
N GLU A 83 0.09 2.08 -10.59
CA GLU A 83 -0.24 3.50 -10.60
C GLU A 83 -0.88 3.86 -9.27
N GLY A 84 -0.45 4.96 -8.68
CA GLY A 84 -1.00 5.38 -7.41
C GLY A 84 -0.26 6.57 -6.82
N VAL A 85 -0.58 6.86 -5.58
CA VAL A 85 0.06 7.93 -4.81
C VAL A 85 1.15 7.32 -3.95
N ALA A 86 2.36 7.88 -4.03
CA ALA A 86 3.45 7.43 -3.16
C ALA A 86 3.09 7.66 -1.70
N PHE A 87 3.41 6.69 -0.84
CA PHE A 87 3.09 6.82 0.58
C PHE A 87 3.72 8.08 1.20
N THR A 88 4.94 8.42 0.81
CA THR A 88 5.59 9.63 1.31
C THR A 88 4.80 10.89 0.95
N THR A 89 4.24 10.95 -0.25
CA THR A 89 3.38 12.05 -0.67
C THR A 89 2.13 12.11 0.19
N PHE A 90 1.47 10.98 0.39
CA PHE A 90 0.29 10.89 1.23
C PHE A 90 0.60 11.28 2.67
N TYR A 91 1.69 10.75 3.22
CA TYR A 91 2.09 11.04 4.59
C TYR A 91 2.29 12.54 4.82
N ARG A 92 3.08 13.17 3.96
CA ARG A 92 3.39 14.61 4.11
C ARG A 92 2.18 15.50 3.94
N ALA A 93 1.29 15.15 3.02
CA ALA A 93 0.13 15.99 2.75
C ALA A 93 -1.00 15.79 3.77
N ILE A 94 -1.20 14.57 4.26
CA ILE A 94 -2.41 14.20 5.00
C ILE A 94 -2.10 13.83 6.46
N ILE A 95 -1.09 12.99 6.68
CA ILE A 95 -0.82 12.45 8.01
C ILE A 95 0.02 13.40 8.85
N GLU A 96 1.12 13.86 8.31
CA GLU A 96 2.07 14.70 9.05
C GLU A 96 1.44 15.93 9.69
N PRO A 97 0.56 16.69 8.99
CA PRO A 97 -0.14 17.81 9.62
C PRO A 97 -1.04 17.41 10.79
N SER A 98 -1.44 16.15 10.87
CA SER A 98 -2.33 15.61 11.90
C SER A 98 -1.57 14.94 13.04
N VAL A 99 -0.25 14.79 12.94
CA VAL A 99 0.54 14.15 13.97
C VAL A 99 0.50 14.99 15.25
N SER A 100 0.31 14.32 16.38
CA SER A 100 0.24 15.00 17.66
C SER A 100 1.59 15.69 17.99
N PRO A 101 1.60 17.01 18.20
CA PRO A 101 2.85 17.71 18.54
C PRO A 101 3.52 17.17 19.80
N HIS A 102 2.75 16.67 20.74
CA HIS A 102 3.28 16.08 21.97
C HIS A 102 4.15 14.85 21.69
N LEU A 103 3.70 13.97 20.80
CA LEU A 103 4.45 12.76 20.45
C LEU A 103 5.68 13.09 19.61
N VAL A 104 5.57 14.05 18.71
CA VAL A 104 6.71 14.52 17.92
C VAL A 104 7.76 15.14 18.85
N GLY A 105 7.33 15.96 19.79
CA GLY A 105 8.23 16.60 20.76
C GLY A 105 8.98 15.57 21.59
N ASN A 106 8.31 14.52 22.02
CA ASN A 106 8.95 13.47 22.80
C ASN A 106 10.00 12.70 22.00
N GLY A 107 9.75 12.48 20.73
CA GLY A 107 10.68 11.78 19.88
C GLY A 107 11.96 12.54 19.61
N ASN A 108 11.92 13.86 19.72
CA ASN A 108 13.05 14.73 19.44
C ASN A 108 13.82 15.19 20.68
N ARG A 109 13.36 14.83 21.85
CA ARG A 109 14.05 15.24 23.06
C ARG A 109 15.25 14.37 23.30
N SER A 110 16.39 15.03 23.37
CA SER A 110 17.59 14.40 23.88
C SER A 110 17.42 14.08 25.36
N PRO A 111 17.84 12.90 25.81
CA PRO A 111 17.74 12.55 27.22
C PRO A 111 18.61 13.42 28.13
N ASN A 112 19.49 14.22 27.57
CA ASN A 112 20.45 15.03 28.32
C ASN A 112 20.13 16.53 28.36
N ASN A 113 18.95 16.92 28.01
CA ASN A 113 18.51 18.29 28.13
C ASN A 113 17.65 18.48 29.36
#